data_e5d6f39274f1380b086ba0133e1a1c3c
#
_entry.id   e5d6f39274f1380b086ba0133e1a1c3c
#
_cell.length_a   1.000
_cell.length_b   1.000
_cell.length_c   1.000
_cell.angle_alpha   90.00
_cell.angle_beta   90.00
_cell.angle_gamma   90.00
#
_symmetry.space_group_name_H-M   'P 1'
#
loop_
_entity.id
_entity.type
_entity.pdbx_description
1 polymer ?
#
loop_
_entity_poly.entity_id
_entity_poly.type
_entity_poly.pdbx_seq_one_letter_code
_entity_poly.pdbx_strand_id
1 'polypeptide(L)'
;MAYNDLFDMDDSLAASLSSGFGGGMGRLREVCGSVSGMVMLAGLIAPAADPSAKDGRTRNYSLVQEVAGEFKEINGSIVCRELLGLVPMGSASPAPAESPEPSDRTPEYYKKRPCEELVGISARIIGEKILKSQNVL
;
A
#
# COMPACT_ATOMS: atom_id res chain seq x y z
N MET A 1 -7.50 0.96 7.17
CA MET A 1 -8.42 0.93 8.33
C MET A 1 -7.71 0.97 9.69
N ALA A 2 -6.46 0.51 9.82
CA ALA A 2 -5.74 0.50 11.11
C ALA A 2 -5.59 1.89 11.79
N TYR A 3 -5.75 2.97 11.06
CA TYR A 3 -5.53 4.35 11.54
C TYR A 3 -6.69 5.30 11.19
N ASN A 4 -7.86 4.77 10.86
CA ASN A 4 -9.00 5.59 10.45
C ASN A 4 -9.45 6.58 11.54
N ASP A 5 -9.38 6.15 12.79
CA ASP A 5 -9.70 6.96 13.97
C ASP A 5 -8.81 8.19 14.12
N LEU A 6 -7.54 8.11 13.68
CA LEU A 6 -6.60 9.24 13.75
C LEU A 6 -6.88 10.33 12.70
N PHE A 7 -7.61 9.98 11.65
CA PHE A 7 -7.91 10.89 10.53
C PHE A 7 -9.42 11.17 10.39
N ASP A 8 -10.20 10.80 11.39
CA ASP A 8 -11.67 10.96 11.38
C ASP A 8 -12.31 10.39 10.10
N MET A 9 -11.83 9.22 9.68
CA MET A 9 -12.28 8.56 8.46
C MET A 9 -13.23 7.41 8.79
N ASP A 10 -14.42 7.44 8.20
CA ASP A 10 -15.38 6.36 8.29
C ASP A 10 -14.84 5.06 7.67
N ASP A 11 -15.03 3.94 8.35
CA ASP A 11 -14.55 2.63 7.92
C ASP A 11 -15.14 2.19 6.58
N SER A 12 -16.41 2.49 6.32
CA SER A 12 -17.06 2.16 5.05
C SER A 12 -16.47 2.96 3.89
N LEU A 13 -16.21 4.24 4.11
CA LEU A 13 -15.55 5.10 3.13
C LEU A 13 -14.12 4.61 2.85
N ALA A 14 -13.36 4.33 3.90
CA ALA A 14 -11.99 3.81 3.76
C ALA A 14 -11.96 2.48 2.99
N ALA A 15 -12.86 1.56 3.31
CA ALA A 15 -12.98 0.27 2.62
C ALA A 15 -13.36 0.47 1.13
N SER A 16 -14.31 1.35 0.84
CA SER A 16 -14.74 1.65 -0.52
C SER A 16 -13.63 2.26 -1.37
N LEU A 17 -12.93 3.27 -0.84
CA LEU A 17 -11.81 3.93 -1.54
C LEU A 17 -10.64 2.98 -1.79
N SER A 18 -10.38 2.05 -0.88
CA SER A 18 -9.26 1.13 -0.99
C SER A 18 -9.58 -0.17 -1.73
N SER A 19 -10.87 -0.47 -1.99
CA SER A 19 -11.31 -1.76 -2.53
C SER A 19 -10.67 -2.14 -3.88
N GLY A 20 -10.44 -1.16 -4.76
CA GLY A 20 -9.84 -1.38 -6.06
C GLY A 20 -8.35 -1.74 -6.04
N PHE A 21 -7.65 -1.53 -4.93
CA PHE A 21 -6.22 -1.81 -4.83
C PHE A 21 -5.89 -3.26 -4.45
N GLY A 22 -6.89 -4.06 -4.09
CA GLY A 22 -6.73 -5.48 -3.83
C GLY A 22 -6.17 -6.24 -5.03
N GLY A 23 -5.31 -7.22 -4.76
CA GLY A 23 -4.67 -8.02 -5.82
C GLY A 23 -3.69 -7.25 -6.70
N GLY A 24 -3.12 -6.17 -6.20
CA GLY A 24 -2.23 -5.30 -6.96
C GLY A 24 -2.97 -4.51 -8.04
N MET A 25 -3.96 -3.75 -7.63
CA MET A 25 -4.88 -2.98 -8.47
C MET A 25 -5.82 -3.88 -9.31
N GLY A 26 -6.90 -4.34 -8.64
CA GLY A 26 -7.95 -5.13 -9.31
C GLY A 26 -7.46 -6.44 -9.95
N ARG A 27 -6.51 -7.11 -9.33
CA ARG A 27 -5.84 -8.35 -9.82
C ARG A 27 -4.92 -8.17 -11.04
N LEU A 28 -4.56 -6.93 -11.38
CA LEU A 28 -3.53 -6.66 -12.41
C LEU A 28 -2.11 -7.04 -11.95
N ARG A 29 -1.94 -7.36 -10.67
CA ARG A 29 -0.65 -7.77 -10.08
C ARG A 29 0.45 -6.71 -10.21
N GLU A 30 0.05 -5.46 -10.24
CA GLU A 30 0.93 -4.28 -10.23
C GLU A 30 1.37 -3.94 -8.78
N VAL A 31 1.31 -2.69 -8.34
CA VAL A 31 1.74 -2.32 -6.99
C VAL A 31 0.90 -3.05 -5.93
N CYS A 32 1.57 -3.56 -4.91
CA CYS A 32 0.93 -4.24 -3.78
C CYS A 32 -0.09 -3.32 -3.09
N GLY A 33 -1.30 -3.84 -2.85
CA GLY A 33 -2.39 -3.07 -2.21
C GLY A 33 -2.04 -2.54 -0.82
N SER A 34 -1.17 -3.24 -0.07
CA SER A 34 -0.68 -2.76 1.23
C SER A 34 0.23 -1.53 1.08
N VAL A 35 1.03 -1.48 0.01
CA VAL A 35 1.83 -0.29 -0.34
C VAL A 35 0.91 0.85 -0.77
N SER A 36 -0.10 0.58 -1.58
CA SER A 36 -1.10 1.59 -1.96
C SER A 36 -1.81 2.17 -0.74
N GLY A 37 -2.11 1.36 0.26
CA GLY A 37 -2.67 1.82 1.54
C GLY A 37 -1.73 2.77 2.29
N MET A 38 -0.42 2.49 2.33
CA MET A 38 0.57 3.42 2.89
C MET A 38 0.59 4.75 2.12
N VAL A 39 0.53 4.71 0.79
CA VAL A 39 0.53 5.91 -0.05
C VAL A 39 -0.71 6.78 0.20
N MET A 40 -1.87 6.16 0.39
CA MET A 40 -3.09 6.89 0.77
C MET A 40 -2.92 7.61 2.10
N LEU A 41 -2.39 6.93 3.12
CA LEU A 41 -2.10 7.53 4.42
C LEU A 41 -0.99 8.59 4.36
N ALA A 42 0.01 8.41 3.51
CA ALA A 42 1.03 9.44 3.27
C ALA A 42 0.40 10.74 2.73
N GLY A 43 -0.65 10.64 1.92
CA GLY A 43 -1.44 11.79 1.48
C GLY A 43 -2.14 12.54 2.62
N LEU A 44 -2.55 11.84 3.67
CA LEU A 44 -3.16 12.46 4.86
C LEU A 44 -2.12 13.07 5.80
N ILE A 45 -0.92 12.48 5.89
CA ILE A 45 0.20 12.99 6.71
C ILE A 45 0.85 14.22 6.08
N ALA A 46 1.07 14.18 4.77
CA ALA A 46 1.71 15.24 4.00
C ALA A 46 0.80 15.64 2.82
N PRO A 47 -0.31 16.34 3.09
CA PRO A 47 -1.28 16.67 2.05
C PRO A 47 -0.71 17.60 0.99
N ALA A 48 -1.07 17.38 -0.26
CA ALA A 48 -0.79 18.21 -1.41
C ALA A 48 -2.10 18.60 -2.12
N ALA A 49 -3.01 19.19 -1.35
CA ALA A 49 -4.36 19.53 -1.80
C ALA A 49 -4.38 20.60 -2.90
N ASP A 50 -3.38 21.48 -2.93
CA ASP A 50 -3.17 22.45 -4.02
C ASP A 50 -2.18 21.85 -5.04
N PRO A 51 -2.66 21.42 -6.22
CA PRO A 51 -1.78 20.83 -7.24
C PRO A 51 -0.80 21.83 -7.86
N SER A 52 -1.00 23.13 -7.69
CA SER A 52 -0.06 24.16 -8.15
C SER A 52 1.11 24.36 -7.18
N ALA A 53 0.95 24.02 -5.91
CA ALA A 53 1.95 24.19 -4.86
C ALA A 53 3.04 23.10 -4.96
N LYS A 54 4.18 23.46 -5.57
CA LYS A 54 5.31 22.53 -5.77
C LYS A 54 5.83 21.96 -4.45
N ASP A 55 5.96 22.75 -3.42
CA ASP A 55 6.52 22.32 -2.13
C ASP A 55 5.64 21.29 -1.42
N GLY A 56 4.31 21.43 -1.50
CA GLY A 56 3.36 20.44 -1.00
C GLY A 56 3.53 19.09 -1.69
N ARG A 57 3.60 19.10 -3.03
CA ARG A 57 3.84 17.88 -3.82
C ARG A 57 5.20 17.25 -3.51
N THR A 58 6.24 18.08 -3.35
CA THR A 58 7.58 17.57 -3.02
C THR A 58 7.59 16.86 -1.68
N ARG A 59 6.97 17.41 -0.64
CA ARG A 59 6.86 16.75 0.66
C ARG A 59 6.08 15.44 0.57
N ASN A 60 4.95 15.45 -0.12
CA ASN A 60 4.15 14.24 -0.32
C ASN A 60 4.94 13.14 -1.04
N TYR A 61 5.56 13.46 -2.18
CA TYR A 61 6.32 12.49 -2.96
C TYR A 61 7.55 11.97 -2.21
N SER A 62 8.22 12.81 -1.42
CA SER A 62 9.33 12.37 -0.57
C SER A 62 8.88 11.32 0.45
N LEU A 63 7.75 11.56 1.11
CA LEU A 63 7.20 10.58 2.06
C LEU A 63 6.77 9.28 1.37
N VAL A 64 6.13 9.37 0.21
CA VAL A 64 5.75 8.18 -0.58
C VAL A 64 6.98 7.36 -0.97
N GLN A 65 8.03 8.00 -1.47
CA GLN A 65 9.28 7.32 -1.82
C GLN A 65 9.95 6.69 -0.60
N GLU A 66 9.94 7.36 0.54
CA GLU A 66 10.50 6.87 1.79
C GLU A 66 9.77 5.57 2.24
N VAL A 67 8.46 5.60 2.38
CA VAL A 67 7.70 4.42 2.87
C VAL A 67 7.72 3.26 1.88
N ALA A 68 7.66 3.53 0.59
CA ALA A 68 7.77 2.51 -0.45
C ALA A 68 9.19 1.91 -0.49
N GLY A 69 10.22 2.73 -0.29
CA GLY A 69 11.62 2.30 -0.19
C GLY A 69 11.85 1.38 1.01
N GLU A 70 11.39 1.76 2.19
CA GLU A 70 11.47 0.91 3.40
C GLU A 70 10.77 -0.44 3.21
N PHE A 71 9.56 -0.42 2.63
CA PHE A 71 8.85 -1.66 2.32
C PHE A 71 9.63 -2.55 1.35
N LYS A 72 10.21 -1.95 0.29
CA LYS A 72 11.02 -2.66 -0.70
C LYS A 72 12.29 -3.25 -0.09
N GLU A 73 12.96 -2.54 0.80
CA GLU A 73 14.15 -3.04 1.50
C GLU A 73 13.83 -4.29 2.34
N ILE A 74 12.69 -4.32 3.01
CA ILE A 74 12.26 -5.46 3.84
C ILE A 74 11.83 -6.64 2.97
N ASN A 75 11.08 -6.40 1.88
CA ASN A 75 10.36 -7.44 1.13
C ASN A 75 10.95 -7.73 -0.27
N GLY A 76 11.91 -6.94 -0.73
CA GLY A 76 12.58 -7.08 -2.02
C GLY A 76 11.88 -6.38 -3.19
N SER A 77 10.58 -6.11 -3.08
CA SER A 77 9.77 -5.46 -4.12
C SER A 77 8.57 -4.74 -3.53
N ILE A 78 7.94 -3.87 -4.32
CA ILE A 78 6.61 -3.31 -4.07
C ILE A 78 5.56 -3.88 -5.04
N VAL A 79 5.97 -4.76 -5.94
CA VAL A 79 5.14 -5.26 -7.05
C VAL A 79 4.47 -6.57 -6.66
N CYS A 80 3.14 -6.62 -6.77
CA CYS A 80 2.31 -7.74 -6.34
C CYS A 80 2.74 -9.09 -6.98
N ARG A 81 2.96 -9.13 -8.30
CA ARG A 81 3.37 -10.36 -8.99
C ARG A 81 4.71 -10.91 -8.52
N GLU A 82 5.63 -10.04 -8.14
CA GLU A 82 6.92 -10.44 -7.59
C GLU A 82 6.79 -10.95 -6.15
N LEU A 83 6.06 -10.22 -5.32
CA LEU A 83 5.82 -10.59 -3.92
C LEU A 83 5.06 -11.90 -3.78
N LEU A 84 4.19 -12.23 -4.73
CA LEU A 84 3.46 -13.51 -4.79
C LEU A 84 4.26 -14.63 -5.47
N GLY A 85 5.45 -14.36 -6.00
CA GLY A 85 6.26 -15.35 -6.70
C GLY A 85 5.67 -15.79 -8.05
N LEU A 86 4.80 -14.99 -8.67
CA LEU A 86 4.23 -15.27 -9.99
C LEU A 86 5.23 -15.00 -11.11
N VAL A 87 6.19 -14.14 -10.86
CA VAL A 87 7.35 -13.85 -11.71
C VAL A 87 8.59 -13.71 -10.82
N PRO A 88 9.81 -13.89 -11.37
CA PRO A 88 11.04 -13.68 -10.60
C PRO A 88 11.14 -12.26 -10.06
N MET A 89 11.73 -12.09 -8.88
CA MET A 89 11.97 -10.81 -8.25
C MET A 89 12.84 -9.93 -9.15
N GLY A 90 12.41 -8.66 -9.35
CA GLY A 90 13.09 -7.72 -10.26
C GLY A 90 12.87 -7.99 -11.75
N SER A 91 11.97 -8.92 -12.09
CA SER A 91 11.63 -9.24 -13.48
C SER A 91 10.82 -8.12 -14.13
N ALA A 92 11.13 -7.81 -15.38
CA ALA A 92 10.30 -6.94 -16.23
C ALA A 92 9.12 -7.69 -16.88
N SER A 93 8.95 -8.98 -16.60
CA SER A 93 7.89 -9.79 -17.18
C SER A 93 6.52 -9.30 -16.73
N PRO A 94 5.52 -9.27 -17.64
CA PRO A 94 4.16 -8.91 -17.28
C PRO A 94 3.55 -9.97 -16.35
N ALA A 95 2.53 -9.58 -15.59
CA ALA A 95 1.74 -10.52 -14.83
C ALA A 95 1.00 -11.48 -15.77
N PRO A 96 0.78 -12.73 -15.35
CA PRO A 96 -0.15 -13.62 -16.03
C PRO A 96 -1.54 -12.97 -16.13
N ALA A 97 -2.22 -13.18 -17.25
CA ALA A 97 -3.60 -12.75 -17.39
C ALA A 97 -4.48 -13.44 -16.35
N GLU A 98 -5.25 -12.70 -15.59
CA GLU A 98 -6.16 -13.23 -14.58
C GLU A 98 -7.58 -12.72 -14.81
N SER A 99 -8.56 -13.55 -14.45
CA SER A 99 -9.96 -13.15 -14.39
C SER A 99 -10.17 -12.07 -13.31
N PRO A 100 -11.12 -11.13 -13.47
CA PRO A 100 -11.50 -10.21 -12.41
C PRO A 100 -12.17 -10.92 -11.22
N GLU A 101 -12.61 -12.16 -11.36
CA GLU A 101 -13.22 -12.93 -10.31
C GLU A 101 -12.20 -13.27 -9.21
N PRO A 102 -12.40 -12.80 -7.97
CA PRO A 102 -11.49 -13.09 -6.87
C PRO A 102 -11.59 -14.56 -6.43
N SER A 103 -10.50 -15.11 -5.96
CA SER A 103 -10.51 -16.44 -5.32
C SER A 103 -11.23 -16.37 -3.97
N ASP A 104 -11.84 -17.49 -3.58
CA ASP A 104 -12.44 -17.62 -2.26
C ASP A 104 -11.39 -17.43 -1.16
N ARG A 105 -11.75 -16.66 -0.13
CA ARG A 105 -10.89 -16.39 1.01
C ARG A 105 -10.99 -17.50 2.04
N THR A 106 -10.27 -18.60 1.79
CA THR A 106 -10.18 -19.75 2.70
C THR A 106 -8.92 -19.68 3.56
N PRO A 107 -8.84 -20.43 4.68
CA PRO A 107 -7.60 -20.55 5.46
C PRO A 107 -6.41 -21.02 4.61
N GLU A 108 -6.63 -21.90 3.65
CA GLU A 108 -5.60 -22.42 2.72
C GLU A 108 -5.11 -21.33 1.77
N TYR A 109 -6.00 -20.43 1.33
CA TYR A 109 -5.65 -19.27 0.51
C TYR A 109 -4.65 -18.35 1.23
N TYR A 110 -4.90 -18.04 2.50
CA TYR A 110 -4.03 -17.18 3.28
C TYR A 110 -2.70 -17.84 3.65
N LYS A 111 -2.68 -19.13 3.94
CA LYS A 111 -1.43 -19.87 4.24
C LYS A 111 -0.41 -19.85 3.11
N LYS A 112 -0.85 -19.73 1.87
CA LYS A 112 0.00 -19.72 0.66
C LYS A 112 0.45 -18.33 0.23
N ARG A 113 0.00 -17.27 0.90
CA ARG A 113 0.22 -15.89 0.47
C ARG A 113 0.78 -15.04 1.62
N PRO A 114 1.78 -14.19 1.35
CA PRO A 114 2.36 -13.30 2.36
C PRO A 114 1.51 -12.05 2.63
N CYS A 115 0.31 -11.92 2.06
CA CYS A 115 -0.46 -10.68 2.04
C CYS A 115 -0.78 -10.16 3.44
N GLU A 116 -1.12 -11.02 4.38
CA GLU A 116 -1.42 -10.63 5.77
C GLU A 116 -0.19 -10.02 6.45
N GLU A 117 0.96 -10.67 6.29
CA GLU A 117 2.23 -10.17 6.82
C GLU A 117 2.63 -8.84 6.16
N LEU A 118 2.47 -8.72 4.85
CA LEU A 118 2.76 -7.49 4.11
C LEU A 118 1.89 -6.31 4.57
N VAL A 119 0.62 -6.56 4.89
CA VAL A 119 -0.27 -5.55 5.49
C VAL A 119 0.24 -5.12 6.86
N GLY A 120 0.66 -6.05 7.71
CA GLY A 120 1.25 -5.76 9.03
C GLY A 120 2.53 -4.92 8.93
N ILE A 121 3.42 -5.26 7.98
CA ILE A 121 4.65 -4.51 7.72
C ILE A 121 4.32 -3.09 7.26
N SER A 122 3.40 -2.94 6.31
CA SER A 122 2.96 -1.64 5.82
C SER A 122 2.35 -0.78 6.92
N ALA A 123 1.49 -1.37 7.76
CA ALA A 123 0.89 -0.66 8.88
C ALA A 123 1.95 -0.15 9.87
N ARG A 124 2.99 -0.95 10.14
CA ARG A 124 4.09 -0.53 11.03
C ARG A 124 4.89 0.62 10.42
N ILE A 125 5.30 0.52 9.17
CA ILE A 125 6.08 1.57 8.48
C ILE A 125 5.34 2.90 8.54
N ILE A 126 4.08 2.93 8.12
CA ILE A 126 3.32 4.19 8.08
C ILE A 126 2.96 4.67 9.49
N GLY A 127 2.73 3.77 10.44
CA GLY A 127 2.49 4.11 11.84
C GLY A 127 3.64 4.87 12.47
N GLU A 128 4.87 4.51 12.18
CA GLU A 128 6.06 5.24 12.64
C GLU A 128 6.12 6.66 12.07
N LYS A 129 5.69 6.87 10.82
CA LYS A 129 5.61 8.21 10.22
C LYS A 129 4.51 9.05 10.85
N ILE A 130 3.36 8.45 11.15
CA ILE A 130 2.27 9.11 11.89
C ILE A 130 2.76 9.60 13.24
N LEU A 131 3.40 8.73 14.02
CA LEU A 131 3.94 9.10 15.33
C LEU A 131 4.95 10.24 15.26
N LYS A 132 5.86 10.19 14.28
CA LYS A 132 6.83 11.28 14.06
C LYS A 132 6.15 12.60 13.69
N SER A 133 5.11 12.56 12.85
CA SER A 133 4.38 13.78 12.45
C SER A 133 3.62 14.42 13.61
N GLN A 134 3.11 13.63 14.55
CA GLN A 134 2.42 14.11 15.74
C GLN A 134 3.38 14.70 16.78
N ASN A 135 4.61 14.21 16.85
CA ASN A 135 5.62 14.71 17.81
C ASN A 135 6.31 16.01 17.36
N VAL A 136 6.02 16.52 16.15
CA VAL A 136 6.54 17.80 15.64
C VAL A 136 5.59 18.97 15.97
N LEU A 137 4.43 18.66 16.55
CA LEU A 137 3.49 19.64 17.09
C LEU A 137 3.72 19.84 18.59
#